data_958a6fec2afb12b5793741f0f27332dc
#
_entry.id   958a6fec2afb12b5793741f0f27332dc
#
_cell.length_a   1.000
_cell.length_b   1.000
_cell.length_c   1.000
_cell.angle_alpha   90.00
_cell.angle_beta   90.00
_cell.angle_gamma   90.00
#
_symmetry.space_group_name_H-M   'P 1'
#
loop_
_entity.id
_entity.type
_entity.pdbx_description
1 polymer ?
#
loop_
_entity_poly.entity_id
_entity_poly.type
_entity_poly.pdbx_seq_one_letter_code
_entity_poly.pdbx_strand_id
1 'polypeptide(L)'
;VAQATRITLSLLAQRIEQLTGQIDELNQRLTRLVEGHAPQLLVPVGIGPDSAVTLLITMGDNPERLRTEASFAALCGVSPIEYSSGRRTSRRLNHGGDRQANAALHRIVFTRLRHDPRAQAYYERRTQEGKTRREIIRCLKRYAAREVFNLVRRVSTKPPLQGRL
;
A
#
# COMPACT_ATOMS: atom_id res chain seq x y z
N VAL A 1 32.86 -23.69 -21.54
CA VAL A 1 32.34 -22.58 -20.72
C VAL A 1 31.21 -21.85 -21.42
N ALA A 2 31.39 -21.34 -22.66
CA ALA A 2 30.37 -20.56 -23.38
C ALA A 2 29.05 -21.31 -23.62
N GLN A 3 29.08 -22.60 -23.92
CA GLN A 3 27.88 -23.41 -24.12
C GLN A 3 27.09 -23.62 -22.82
N ALA A 4 27.76 -23.89 -21.70
CA ALA A 4 27.12 -24.01 -20.40
C ALA A 4 26.45 -22.69 -19.99
N THR A 5 27.13 -21.55 -20.16
CA THR A 5 26.57 -20.24 -19.90
C THR A 5 25.31 -19.96 -20.74
N ARG A 6 25.34 -20.31 -22.04
CA ARG A 6 24.19 -20.14 -22.93
C ARG A 6 22.97 -20.96 -22.48
N ILE A 7 23.20 -22.23 -22.08
CA ILE A 7 22.13 -23.11 -21.56
C ILE A 7 21.55 -22.51 -20.28
N THR A 8 22.38 -22.09 -19.34
CA THR A 8 21.93 -21.48 -18.08
C THR A 8 21.10 -20.21 -18.33
N LEU A 9 21.55 -19.32 -19.21
CA LEU A 9 20.81 -18.12 -19.56
C LEU A 9 19.45 -18.43 -20.22
N SER A 10 19.41 -19.44 -21.10
CA SER A 10 18.15 -19.89 -21.72
C SER A 10 17.16 -20.42 -20.67
N LEU A 11 17.62 -21.25 -19.74
CA LEU A 11 16.77 -21.75 -18.64
C LEU A 11 16.26 -20.63 -17.72
N LEU A 12 17.11 -19.66 -17.41
CA LEU A 12 16.70 -18.49 -16.62
C LEU A 12 15.65 -17.66 -17.37
N ALA A 13 15.83 -17.41 -18.66
CA ALA A 13 14.85 -16.68 -19.47
C ALA A 13 13.51 -17.40 -19.50
N GLN A 14 13.47 -18.69 -19.74
CA GLN A 14 12.24 -19.49 -19.70
C GLN A 14 11.57 -19.42 -18.32
N ARG A 15 12.35 -19.46 -17.25
CA ARG A 15 11.80 -19.36 -15.88
C ARG A 15 11.21 -17.98 -15.61
N ILE A 16 11.84 -16.92 -16.08
CA ILE A 16 11.31 -15.54 -15.98
C ILE A 16 9.98 -15.44 -16.71
N GLU A 17 9.90 -15.91 -17.97
CA GLU A 17 8.65 -15.90 -18.74
C GLU A 17 7.53 -16.65 -18.04
N GLN A 18 7.80 -17.85 -17.55
CA GLN A 18 6.84 -18.66 -16.81
C GLN A 18 6.32 -17.91 -15.55
N LEU A 19 7.24 -17.37 -14.76
CA LEU A 19 6.85 -16.63 -13.54
C LEU A 19 6.09 -15.36 -13.86
N THR A 20 6.44 -14.64 -14.93
CA THR A 20 5.70 -13.46 -15.37
C THR A 20 4.27 -13.82 -15.73
N GLY A 21 4.06 -14.87 -16.52
CA GLY A 21 2.71 -15.34 -16.86
C GLY A 21 1.89 -15.73 -15.62
N GLN A 22 2.50 -16.42 -14.64
CA GLN A 22 1.83 -16.76 -13.38
C GLN A 22 1.45 -15.51 -12.56
N ILE A 23 2.34 -14.51 -12.50
CA ILE A 23 2.07 -13.24 -11.82
C ILE A 23 0.89 -12.51 -12.48
N ASP A 24 0.85 -12.47 -13.82
CA ASP A 24 -0.22 -11.80 -14.56
C ASP A 24 -1.57 -12.50 -14.33
N GLU A 25 -1.60 -13.84 -14.34
CA GLU A 25 -2.80 -14.61 -14.03
C GLU A 25 -3.31 -14.33 -12.60
N LEU A 26 -2.41 -14.35 -11.62
CA LEU A 26 -2.76 -14.04 -10.23
C LEU A 26 -3.27 -12.60 -10.08
N ASN A 27 -2.63 -11.63 -10.72
CA ASN A 27 -3.08 -10.25 -10.73
C ASN A 27 -4.48 -10.09 -11.31
N GLN A 28 -4.82 -10.80 -12.39
CA GLN A 28 -6.17 -10.80 -12.95
C GLN A 28 -7.20 -11.36 -11.98
N ARG A 29 -6.86 -12.45 -11.28
CA ARG A 29 -7.75 -13.01 -10.25
C ARG A 29 -7.97 -12.06 -9.09
N LEU A 30 -6.89 -11.43 -8.59
CA LEU A 30 -6.96 -10.43 -7.53
C LEU A 30 -7.78 -9.21 -7.96
N THR A 31 -7.61 -8.74 -9.19
CA THR A 31 -8.40 -7.63 -9.75
C THR A 31 -9.90 -7.92 -9.67
N ARG A 32 -10.34 -9.08 -10.16
CA ARG A 32 -11.75 -9.47 -10.10
C ARG A 32 -12.30 -9.52 -8.66
N LEU A 33 -11.51 -10.01 -7.72
CA LEU A 33 -11.91 -10.02 -6.31
C LEU A 33 -12.05 -8.61 -5.74
N VAL A 34 -11.09 -7.72 -6.03
CA VAL A 34 -11.16 -6.33 -5.55
C VAL A 34 -12.32 -5.58 -6.22
N GLU A 35 -12.56 -5.77 -7.51
CA GLU A 35 -13.70 -5.19 -8.23
C GLU A 35 -15.05 -5.61 -7.65
N GLY A 36 -15.16 -6.87 -7.21
CA GLY A 36 -16.36 -7.38 -6.57
C GLY A 36 -16.60 -6.85 -5.15
N HIS A 37 -15.56 -6.47 -4.41
CA HIS A 37 -15.67 -6.10 -3.00
C HIS A 37 -15.40 -4.62 -2.71
N ALA A 38 -14.41 -4.03 -3.37
CA ALA A 38 -13.95 -2.67 -3.09
C ALA A 38 -13.33 -1.99 -4.33
N PRO A 39 -14.09 -1.85 -5.45
CA PRO A 39 -13.57 -1.33 -6.72
C PRO A 39 -12.95 0.06 -6.61
N GLN A 40 -13.42 0.87 -5.68
CA GLN A 40 -12.91 2.21 -5.43
C GLN A 40 -11.43 2.24 -4.98
N LEU A 41 -10.87 1.13 -4.53
CA LEU A 41 -9.44 1.04 -4.19
C LEU A 41 -8.54 1.01 -5.43
N LEU A 42 -9.05 0.59 -6.58
CA LEU A 42 -8.30 0.53 -7.83
C LEU A 42 -8.28 1.86 -8.60
N VAL A 43 -9.08 2.85 -8.17
CA VAL A 43 -9.17 4.16 -8.83
C VAL A 43 -7.94 5.04 -8.57
N PRO A 44 -7.41 5.15 -7.35
CA PRO A 44 -6.28 6.04 -7.09
C PRO A 44 -4.97 5.51 -7.66
N VAL A 45 -4.17 6.41 -8.23
CA VAL A 45 -2.84 6.07 -8.73
C VAL A 45 -2.01 5.35 -7.67
N GLY A 46 -1.35 4.28 -8.09
CA GLY A 46 -0.41 3.53 -7.26
C GLY A 46 -1.02 2.42 -6.40
N ILE A 47 -2.34 2.27 -6.37
CA ILE A 47 -2.99 1.14 -5.70
C ILE A 47 -3.32 0.07 -6.74
N GLY A 48 -2.45 -0.91 -6.85
CA GLY A 48 -2.70 -2.11 -7.67
C GLY A 48 -3.43 -3.21 -6.90
N PRO A 49 -3.87 -4.28 -7.59
CA PRO A 49 -4.66 -5.37 -6.99
C PRO A 49 -3.98 -6.01 -5.78
N ASP A 50 -2.70 -6.31 -5.85
CA ASP A 50 -1.90 -6.88 -4.75
C ASP A 50 -1.90 -5.98 -3.51
N SER A 51 -1.67 -4.68 -3.71
CA SER A 51 -1.66 -3.72 -2.59
C SER A 51 -3.06 -3.52 -2.01
N ALA A 52 -4.10 -3.51 -2.85
CA ALA A 52 -5.49 -3.41 -2.40
C ALA A 52 -5.89 -4.62 -1.54
N VAL A 53 -5.63 -5.84 -2.02
CA VAL A 53 -5.91 -7.08 -1.29
C VAL A 53 -5.15 -7.13 0.04
N THR A 54 -3.86 -6.81 0.04
CA THR A 54 -3.04 -6.77 1.25
C THR A 54 -3.64 -5.85 2.30
N LEU A 55 -4.09 -4.65 1.90
CA LEU A 55 -4.68 -3.68 2.82
C LEU A 55 -6.07 -4.09 3.29
N LEU A 56 -6.89 -4.72 2.44
CA LEU A 56 -8.19 -5.27 2.82
C LEU A 56 -8.04 -6.40 3.84
N ILE A 57 -7.12 -7.34 3.63
CA ILE A 57 -6.82 -8.42 4.58
C ILE A 57 -6.37 -7.83 5.93
N THR A 58 -5.51 -6.81 5.91
CA THR A 58 -5.04 -6.14 7.13
C THR A 58 -6.19 -5.45 7.87
N MET A 59 -7.15 -4.88 7.16
CA MET A 59 -8.34 -4.27 7.77
C MET A 59 -9.26 -5.32 8.41
N GLY A 60 -9.31 -6.52 7.81
CA GLY A 60 -10.17 -7.62 8.26
C GLY A 60 -11.66 -7.34 8.11
N ASP A 61 -12.48 -8.31 8.51
CA ASP A 61 -13.94 -8.27 8.37
C ASP A 61 -14.65 -7.55 9.53
N ASN A 62 -13.90 -7.04 10.50
CA ASN A 62 -14.49 -6.38 11.68
C ASN A 62 -14.29 -4.86 11.62
N PRO A 63 -15.25 -4.10 11.02
CA PRO A 63 -15.16 -2.65 10.90
C PRO A 63 -15.21 -1.93 12.26
N GLU A 64 -15.74 -2.58 13.31
CA GLU A 64 -15.81 -2.00 14.65
C GLU A 64 -14.43 -1.89 15.31
N ARG A 65 -13.49 -2.74 14.90
CA ARG A 65 -12.11 -2.73 15.39
C ARG A 65 -11.31 -1.54 14.88
N LEU A 66 -11.65 -1.05 13.69
CA LEU A 66 -10.95 0.06 13.01
C LEU A 66 -11.85 1.29 12.89
N ARG A 67 -12.18 1.91 14.02
CA ARG A 67 -13.10 3.06 14.07
C ARG A 67 -12.52 4.34 13.47
N THR A 68 -11.20 4.49 13.47
CA THR A 68 -10.52 5.73 13.06
C THR A 68 -9.39 5.45 12.09
N GLU A 69 -9.06 6.44 11.26
CA GLU A 69 -7.88 6.39 10.40
C GLU A 69 -6.58 6.24 11.19
N ALA A 70 -6.55 6.74 12.43
CA ALA A 70 -5.40 6.63 13.31
C ALA A 70 -5.15 5.18 13.74
N SER A 71 -6.22 4.43 14.04
CA SER A 71 -6.15 2.99 14.35
C SER A 71 -5.61 2.19 13.16
N PHE A 72 -6.10 2.47 11.96
CA PHE A 72 -5.61 1.82 10.75
C PHE A 72 -4.14 2.16 10.47
N ALA A 73 -3.75 3.42 10.62
CA ALA A 73 -2.36 3.82 10.45
C ALA A 73 -1.42 3.19 11.48
N ALA A 74 -1.89 3.00 12.72
CA ALA A 74 -1.14 2.30 13.76
C ALA A 74 -0.98 0.82 13.40
N LEU A 75 -2.06 0.17 12.93
CA LEU A 75 -2.05 -1.21 12.47
C LEU A 75 -1.09 -1.40 11.28
N CYS A 76 -1.05 -0.48 10.32
CA CYS A 76 -0.11 -0.51 9.19
C CYS A 76 1.34 -0.09 9.58
N GLY A 77 1.60 0.24 10.84
CA GLY A 77 2.92 0.70 11.29
C GLY A 77 3.37 2.04 10.71
N VAL A 78 2.42 2.88 10.24
CA VAL A 78 2.74 4.21 9.66
C VAL A 78 2.37 5.38 10.57
N SER A 79 1.82 5.11 11.73
CA SER A 79 1.60 6.10 12.78
C SER A 79 2.89 6.29 13.58
N PRO A 80 3.42 7.52 13.71
CA PRO A 80 4.61 7.74 14.52
C PRO A 80 4.28 7.52 16.01
N ILE A 81 5.21 6.92 16.73
CA ILE A 81 5.13 6.80 18.19
C ILE A 81 5.84 8.01 18.79
N GLU A 82 5.14 8.75 19.63
CA GLU A 82 5.75 9.85 20.36
C GLU A 82 6.72 9.31 21.41
N TYR A 83 7.89 9.90 21.42
CA TYR A 83 8.96 9.59 22.37
C TYR A 83 9.49 10.92 22.89
N SER A 84 8.69 11.55 23.74
CA SER A 84 8.98 12.87 24.28
C SER A 84 9.34 12.77 25.76
N SER A 85 10.34 13.55 26.19
CA SER A 85 10.67 13.71 27.60
C SER A 85 10.95 15.18 27.90
N GLY A 86 10.20 15.76 28.85
CA GLY A 86 10.32 17.15 29.25
C GLY A 86 10.15 18.12 28.06
N ARG A 87 11.18 18.92 27.78
CA ARG A 87 11.13 19.95 26.71
C ARG A 87 11.42 19.42 25.30
N ARG A 88 11.80 18.15 25.16
CA ARG A 88 12.22 17.56 23.88
C ARG A 88 11.10 16.69 23.31
N THR A 89 10.54 17.12 22.18
CA THR A 89 9.57 16.33 21.41
C THR A 89 10.30 15.54 20.34
N SER A 90 10.23 14.22 20.39
CA SER A 90 10.77 13.34 19.35
C SER A 90 9.78 12.23 19.00
N ARG A 91 9.94 11.68 17.79
CA ARG A 91 9.06 10.61 17.29
C ARG A 91 9.90 9.48 16.74
N ARG A 92 9.54 8.25 17.09
CA ARG A 92 10.16 7.03 16.58
C ARG A 92 9.25 6.25 15.65
N LEU A 93 9.83 5.29 14.95
CA LEU A 93 9.10 4.36 14.10
C LEU A 93 8.20 3.44 14.96
N ASN A 94 7.01 3.13 14.42
CA ASN A 94 6.19 2.06 14.94
C ASN A 94 6.68 0.74 14.34
N HIS A 95 7.26 -0.13 15.18
CA HIS A 95 7.73 -1.45 14.78
C HIS A 95 6.67 -2.55 15.03
N GLY A 96 5.57 -2.24 15.70
CA GLY A 96 4.53 -3.19 16.07
C GLY A 96 3.40 -3.34 15.04
N GLY A 97 3.47 -2.63 13.92
CA GLY A 97 2.45 -2.71 12.87
C GLY A 97 2.66 -3.89 11.91
N ASP A 98 1.63 -4.16 11.11
CA ASP A 98 1.65 -5.16 10.04
C ASP A 98 2.69 -4.80 8.97
N ARG A 99 3.65 -5.71 8.75
CA ARG A 99 4.76 -5.50 7.81
C ARG A 99 4.30 -5.55 6.36
N GLN A 100 3.32 -6.38 6.04
CA GLN A 100 2.78 -6.51 4.67
C GLN A 100 2.02 -5.25 4.28
N ALA A 101 1.15 -4.74 5.16
CA ALA A 101 0.47 -3.46 4.96
C ALA A 101 1.46 -2.30 4.84
N ASN A 102 2.50 -2.27 5.68
CA ASN A 102 3.54 -1.25 5.59
C ASN A 102 4.28 -1.29 4.25
N ALA A 103 4.60 -2.49 3.75
CA ALA A 103 5.23 -2.70 2.44
C ALA A 103 4.29 -2.31 1.29
N ALA A 104 2.99 -2.65 1.37
CA ALA A 104 1.99 -2.23 0.40
C ALA A 104 1.89 -0.70 0.30
N LEU A 105 1.79 0.00 1.44
CA LEU A 105 1.80 1.46 1.48
C LEU A 105 3.10 2.06 0.94
N HIS A 106 4.22 1.38 1.12
CA HIS A 106 5.50 1.81 0.57
C HIS A 106 5.51 1.72 -0.96
N ARG A 107 5.03 0.61 -1.54
CA ARG A 107 4.89 0.43 -2.99
C ARG A 107 3.98 1.50 -3.60
N ILE A 108 2.83 1.77 -2.97
CA ILE A 108 1.91 2.83 -3.38
C ILE A 108 2.62 4.19 -3.47
N VAL A 109 3.36 4.55 -2.42
CA VAL A 109 4.10 5.83 -2.39
C VAL A 109 5.17 5.89 -3.48
N PHE A 110 5.92 4.80 -3.71
CA PHE A 110 6.94 4.77 -4.77
C PHE A 110 6.34 4.92 -6.17
N THR A 111 5.23 4.26 -6.43
CA THR A 111 4.50 4.41 -7.70
C THR A 111 4.01 5.85 -7.87
N ARG A 112 3.45 6.46 -6.81
CA ARG A 112 2.99 7.86 -6.85
C ARG A 112 4.13 8.85 -7.04
N LEU A 113 5.26 8.64 -6.40
CA LEU A 113 6.44 9.50 -6.63
C LEU A 113 6.95 9.45 -8.07
N ARG A 114 6.65 8.37 -8.79
CA ARG A 114 7.00 8.23 -10.21
C ARG A 114 5.93 8.79 -11.16
N HIS A 115 4.65 8.68 -10.82
CA HIS A 115 3.55 8.88 -11.76
C HIS A 115 2.48 9.90 -11.31
N ASP A 116 2.50 10.36 -10.05
CA ASP A 116 1.50 11.31 -9.53
C ASP A 116 2.15 12.69 -9.30
N PRO A 117 1.77 13.71 -10.09
CA PRO A 117 2.31 15.06 -9.94
C PRO A 117 2.10 15.66 -8.54
N ARG A 118 1.01 15.30 -7.85
CA ARG A 118 0.73 15.78 -6.49
C ARG A 118 1.74 15.24 -5.49
N ALA A 119 2.09 13.96 -5.61
CA ALA A 119 3.10 13.35 -4.75
C ALA A 119 4.49 13.92 -5.03
N GLN A 120 4.82 14.18 -6.30
CA GLN A 120 6.08 14.81 -6.71
C GLN A 120 6.20 16.23 -6.16
N ALA A 121 5.19 17.07 -6.35
CA ALA A 121 5.17 18.44 -5.84
C ALA A 121 5.26 18.48 -4.30
N TYR A 122 4.59 17.55 -3.60
CA TYR A 122 4.74 17.41 -2.16
C TYR A 122 6.17 17.05 -1.77
N TYR A 123 6.79 16.11 -2.48
CA TYR A 123 8.16 15.68 -2.22
C TYR A 123 9.15 16.83 -2.39
N GLU A 124 9.07 17.58 -3.50
CA GLU A 124 9.93 18.72 -3.79
C GLU A 124 9.82 19.81 -2.73
N ARG A 125 8.60 20.22 -2.40
CA ARG A 125 8.35 21.22 -1.36
C ARG A 125 8.96 20.80 -0.02
N ARG A 126 8.74 19.56 0.40
CA ARG A 126 9.26 19.07 1.68
C ARG A 126 10.78 18.93 1.69
N THR A 127 11.38 18.66 0.54
CA THR A 127 12.83 18.65 0.37
C THR A 127 13.40 20.07 0.52
N GLN A 128 12.77 21.08 -0.05
CA GLN A 128 13.13 22.49 0.11
C GLN A 128 13.02 22.96 1.58
N GLU A 129 12.06 22.40 2.34
CA GLU A 129 11.92 22.62 3.78
C GLU A 129 12.99 21.88 4.62
N GLY A 130 13.96 21.21 4.00
CA GLY A 130 15.05 20.50 4.66
C GLY A 130 14.66 19.12 5.22
N LYS A 131 13.52 18.53 4.81
CA LYS A 131 13.14 17.19 5.25
C LYS A 131 13.88 16.12 4.49
N THR A 132 14.28 15.07 5.20
CA THR A 132 14.94 13.92 4.60
C THR A 132 13.95 13.09 3.78
N ARG A 133 14.46 12.40 2.73
CA ARG A 133 13.67 11.48 1.93
C ARG A 133 12.87 10.47 2.77
N ARG A 134 13.47 9.96 3.84
CA ARG A 134 12.82 8.99 4.73
C ARG A 134 11.64 9.60 5.47
N GLU A 135 11.75 10.84 5.94
CA GLU A 135 10.64 11.55 6.59
C GLU A 135 9.50 11.81 5.61
N ILE A 136 9.82 12.25 4.41
CA ILE A 136 8.82 12.54 3.36
C ILE A 136 8.04 11.28 3.00
N ILE A 137 8.73 10.16 2.76
CA ILE A 137 8.08 8.87 2.47
C ILE A 137 7.19 8.42 3.62
N ARG A 138 7.57 8.62 4.88
CA ARG A 138 6.72 8.30 6.04
C ARG A 138 5.44 9.13 6.05
N CYS A 139 5.54 10.42 5.77
CA CYS A 139 4.36 11.29 5.65
C CYS A 139 3.44 10.83 4.52
N LEU A 140 3.99 10.54 3.34
CA LEU A 140 3.21 10.06 2.18
C LEU A 140 2.53 8.72 2.47
N LYS A 141 3.20 7.78 3.16
CA LYS A 141 2.56 6.54 3.60
C LYS A 141 1.39 6.78 4.55
N ARG A 142 1.51 7.75 5.44
CA ARG A 142 0.42 8.13 6.34
C ARG A 142 -0.77 8.71 5.59
N TYR A 143 -0.53 9.52 4.55
CA TYR A 143 -1.59 10.03 3.67
C TYR A 143 -2.25 8.92 2.86
N ALA A 144 -1.46 7.99 2.30
CA ALA A 144 -1.99 6.84 1.59
C ALA A 144 -2.87 5.95 2.50
N ALA A 145 -2.45 5.71 3.73
CA ALA A 145 -3.25 4.96 4.72
C ALA A 145 -4.58 5.66 5.02
N ARG A 146 -4.59 6.99 5.18
CA ARG A 146 -5.80 7.79 5.39
C ARG A 146 -6.76 7.67 4.21
N GLU A 147 -6.24 7.78 3.00
CA GLU A 147 -7.03 7.67 1.78
C GLU A 147 -7.68 6.28 1.66
N VAL A 148 -6.89 5.21 1.83
CA VAL A 148 -7.40 3.83 1.81
C VAL A 148 -8.48 3.61 2.86
N PHE A 149 -8.26 4.04 4.09
CA PHE A 149 -9.25 3.94 5.16
C PHE A 149 -10.58 4.60 4.77
N ASN A 150 -10.52 5.83 4.22
CA ASN A 150 -11.72 6.55 3.82
C ASN A 150 -12.44 5.90 2.61
N LEU A 151 -11.68 5.31 1.69
CA LEU A 151 -12.25 4.59 0.54
C LEU A 151 -12.99 3.33 1.00
N VAL A 152 -12.41 2.54 1.90
CA VAL A 152 -13.04 1.30 2.38
C VAL A 152 -14.25 1.61 3.27
N ARG A 153 -14.15 2.58 4.17
CA ARG A 153 -15.27 2.94 5.06
C ARG A 153 -16.53 3.38 4.31
N ARG A 154 -16.39 4.04 3.17
CA ARG A 154 -17.53 4.48 2.35
C ARG A 154 -18.36 3.30 1.80
N VAL A 155 -17.79 2.11 1.70
CA VAL A 155 -18.49 0.91 1.22
C VAL A 155 -19.26 0.23 2.35
N SER A 156 -18.69 0.18 3.54
CA SER A 156 -19.36 -0.43 4.71
C SER A 156 -20.66 0.31 5.12
N THR A 157 -20.84 1.55 4.65
CA THR A 157 -22.08 2.32 4.88
C THR A 157 -23.14 2.13 3.81
N LYS A 158 -22.87 1.38 2.73
CA LYS A 158 -23.86 1.07 1.71
C LYS A 158 -24.57 -0.22 2.13
N PRO A 159 -25.92 -0.22 2.32
CA PRO A 159 -26.65 -1.44 2.68
C PRO A 159 -26.41 -2.49 1.59
N PRO A 160 -26.38 -3.80 1.96
CA PRO A 160 -26.25 -4.87 0.98
C PRO A 160 -27.41 -4.75 -0.01
N LEU A 161 -27.08 -4.79 -1.30
CA LEU A 161 -28.09 -4.90 -2.36
C LEU A 161 -28.93 -6.13 -2.04
N GLN A 162 -30.18 -5.91 -1.61
CA GLN A 162 -31.15 -6.99 -1.44
C GLN A 162 -31.26 -7.70 -2.77
N GLY A 163 -30.74 -8.92 -2.82
CA GLY A 163 -30.92 -9.79 -3.96
C GLY A 163 -32.40 -9.96 -4.21
N ARG A 164 -32.87 -9.54 -5.37
CA ARG A 164 -34.14 -9.99 -5.90
C ARG A 164 -33.99 -11.49 -6.21
N LEU A 165 -34.70 -12.29 -5.48
CA LEU A 165 -35.03 -13.66 -5.84
C LEU A 165 -35.78 -13.70 -7.17
#